data_a2afbefa19e18aad1e61cba3f6337adf
#
_entry.id   a2afbefa19e18aad1e61cba3f6337adf
#
_cell.length_a   1.000
_cell.length_b   1.000
_cell.length_c   1.000
_cell.angle_alpha   90.00
_cell.angle_beta   90.00
_cell.angle_gamma   90.00
#
_symmetry.space_group_name_H-M   'P 1'
#
loop_
_entity.id
_entity.type
_entity.pdbx_description
1 polymer ?
#
loop_
_entity_poly.entity_id
_entity_poly.type
_entity_poly.pdbx_seq_one_letter_code
_entity_poly.pdbx_strand_id
1 'polypeptide(L)'
;AIGSGTLRHDLQSWYAKKRGKEDPNQRIGAKQYTKGDTFLALDGVNLEVYRGERIGIIGANGAGKSTLLKVLCRITSPTDGRVRFRGRIASMLEVGTGFHAELTGRENIYLNGAILGMTKKEVASKIDSIIEFSECEKFIDTPVKRYSSGMFVKLAFAVAAHLDAEIMIMDEVLAVGDMHFQKKCIGKMRDLATEEDRTVLYVSHNMNTIRDLCD
;
A
#
# COMPACT_ATOMS: atom_id res chain seq x y z
N ALA A 1 -15.00 -5.94 -18.80
CA ALA A 1 -15.14 -4.62 -18.23
C ALA A 1 -15.81 -3.73 -19.27
N ILE A 2 -17.04 -3.31 -19.01
CA ILE A 2 -17.82 -2.40 -19.87
C ILE A 2 -17.23 -1.01 -19.58
N GLY A 3 -16.74 -0.33 -20.64
CA GLY A 3 -16.13 0.96 -20.54
C GLY A 3 -17.11 2.02 -20.03
N SER A 4 -16.62 2.93 -19.21
CA SER A 4 -17.34 4.07 -18.63
C SER A 4 -17.59 5.21 -19.62
N GLY A 5 -17.72 4.90 -20.91
CA GLY A 5 -18.02 5.86 -21.97
C GLY A 5 -19.53 5.97 -22.20
N THR A 6 -20.00 7.19 -22.49
CA THR A 6 -21.38 7.36 -22.97
C THR A 6 -21.51 6.76 -24.38
N LEU A 7 -22.70 6.23 -24.75
CA LEU A 7 -23.01 5.70 -26.08
C LEU A 7 -22.52 6.62 -27.22
N ARG A 8 -22.52 7.92 -26.99
CA ARG A 8 -22.02 8.92 -27.96
C ARG A 8 -20.50 8.82 -28.15
N HIS A 9 -19.72 8.57 -27.12
CA HIS A 9 -18.26 8.39 -27.21
C HIS A 9 -17.92 7.11 -27.94
N ASP A 10 -18.63 6.02 -27.67
CA ASP A 10 -18.40 4.72 -28.31
C ASP A 10 -18.71 4.78 -29.82
N LEU A 11 -19.79 5.49 -30.20
CA LEU A 11 -20.12 5.72 -31.60
C LEU A 11 -19.10 6.61 -32.33
N GLN A 12 -18.57 7.64 -31.69
CA GLN A 12 -17.55 8.51 -32.25
C GLN A 12 -16.23 7.75 -32.48
N SER A 13 -15.81 6.96 -31.50
CA SER A 13 -14.61 6.13 -31.58
C SER A 13 -14.75 5.06 -32.69
N TRP A 14 -15.91 4.37 -32.77
CA TRP A 14 -16.20 3.41 -33.84
C TRP A 14 -16.16 4.05 -35.23
N TYR A 15 -16.74 5.25 -35.40
CA TYR A 15 -16.81 5.95 -36.69
C TYR A 15 -15.42 6.45 -37.11
N ALA A 16 -14.61 6.95 -36.17
CA ALA A 16 -13.22 7.34 -36.43
C ALA A 16 -12.38 6.16 -36.89
N LYS A 17 -12.49 4.99 -36.18
CA LYS A 17 -11.80 3.75 -36.52
C LYS A 17 -12.18 3.23 -37.92
N LYS A 18 -13.46 3.30 -38.30
CA LYS A 18 -13.94 2.86 -39.62
C LYS A 18 -13.41 3.73 -40.76
N ARG A 19 -13.07 4.99 -40.50
CA ARG A 19 -12.54 5.94 -41.49
C ARG A 19 -11.02 6.08 -41.42
N GLY A 20 -10.31 5.31 -40.60
CA GLY A 20 -8.86 5.42 -40.46
C GLY A 20 -8.40 6.76 -39.89
N LYS A 21 -9.27 7.47 -39.13
CA LYS A 21 -8.95 8.72 -38.46
C LYS A 21 -8.63 8.45 -37.00
N GLU A 22 -7.83 9.34 -36.39
CA GLU A 22 -7.55 9.31 -34.97
C GLU A 22 -8.85 9.42 -34.15
N ASP A 23 -8.93 8.63 -33.09
CA ASP A 23 -10.09 8.59 -32.18
C ASP A 23 -10.16 9.93 -31.40
N PRO A 24 -11.21 10.76 -31.59
CA PRO A 24 -11.33 12.04 -30.90
C PRO A 24 -11.48 11.92 -29.37
N ASN A 25 -11.79 10.71 -28.85
CA ASN A 25 -11.92 10.44 -27.44
C ASN A 25 -10.63 9.83 -26.83
N GLN A 26 -9.58 9.67 -27.64
CA GLN A 26 -8.30 9.15 -27.19
C GLN A 26 -7.56 10.18 -26.34
N ARG A 27 -7.04 9.77 -25.18
CA ARG A 27 -6.15 10.62 -24.39
C ARG A 27 -4.85 10.82 -25.15
N ILE A 28 -4.45 12.08 -25.33
CA ILE A 28 -3.19 12.45 -26.00
C ILE A 28 -2.03 11.75 -25.26
N GLY A 29 -1.20 11.01 -25.99
CA GLY A 29 -0.07 10.26 -25.44
C GLY A 29 -0.39 8.86 -24.89
N ALA A 30 -1.63 8.39 -24.93
CA ALA A 30 -1.95 7.02 -24.55
C ALA A 30 -1.52 6.03 -25.65
N LYS A 31 -0.59 5.11 -25.34
CA LYS A 31 -0.31 3.97 -26.23
C LYS A 31 -1.55 3.09 -26.32
N GLN A 32 -2.00 2.79 -27.53
CA GLN A 32 -3.05 1.80 -27.76
C GLN A 32 -2.42 0.42 -27.59
N TYR A 33 -2.88 -0.31 -26.57
CA TYR A 33 -2.59 -1.74 -26.44
C TYR A 33 -3.77 -2.50 -27.04
N THR A 34 -3.52 -3.35 -28.03
CA THR A 34 -4.50 -4.29 -28.55
C THR A 34 -4.60 -5.51 -27.64
N LYS A 35 -5.74 -6.21 -27.68
CA LYS A 35 -5.92 -7.42 -26.90
C LYS A 35 -4.89 -8.48 -27.36
N GLY A 36 -3.88 -8.72 -26.51
CA GLY A 36 -2.75 -9.61 -26.82
C GLY A 36 -1.38 -8.92 -26.78
N ASP A 37 -1.32 -7.59 -26.74
CA ASP A 37 -0.06 -6.88 -26.58
C ASP A 37 0.46 -7.06 -25.15
N THR A 38 1.74 -7.37 -25.04
CA THR A 38 2.47 -7.39 -23.77
C THR A 38 3.26 -6.12 -23.63
N PHE A 39 3.32 -5.56 -22.44
CA PHE A 39 4.18 -4.43 -22.11
C PHE A 39 4.99 -4.73 -20.85
N LEU A 40 6.20 -4.20 -20.79
CA LEU A 40 7.02 -4.29 -19.59
C LEU A 40 6.56 -3.23 -18.59
N ALA A 41 6.02 -3.69 -17.47
CA ALA A 41 5.64 -2.81 -16.37
C ALA A 41 6.87 -2.28 -15.62
N LEU A 42 7.95 -3.08 -15.59
CA LEU A 42 9.27 -2.76 -15.08
C LEU A 42 10.28 -3.30 -16.08
N ASP A 43 11.28 -2.50 -16.44
CA ASP A 43 12.32 -2.88 -17.38
C ASP A 43 13.71 -2.58 -16.81
N GLY A 44 14.51 -3.62 -16.64
CA GLY A 44 15.93 -3.51 -16.22
C GLY A 44 16.15 -2.82 -14.87
N VAL A 45 15.21 -2.89 -13.92
CA VAL A 45 15.31 -2.22 -12.62
C VAL A 45 16.39 -2.93 -11.77
N ASN A 46 17.40 -2.17 -11.38
CA ASN A 46 18.41 -2.59 -10.43
C ASN A 46 18.35 -1.65 -9.21
N LEU A 47 18.19 -2.22 -8.03
CA LEU A 47 18.07 -1.48 -6.78
C LEU A 47 18.82 -2.24 -5.69
N GLU A 48 19.75 -1.56 -5.03
CA GLU A 48 20.39 -2.04 -3.81
C GLU A 48 20.00 -1.12 -2.67
N VAL A 49 19.61 -1.69 -1.55
CA VAL A 49 19.19 -0.96 -0.36
C VAL A 49 19.94 -1.54 0.83
N TYR A 50 20.60 -0.68 1.57
CA TYR A 50 21.35 -1.07 2.75
C TYR A 50 20.51 -0.91 4.01
N ARG A 51 20.91 -1.62 5.06
CA ARG A 51 20.24 -1.56 6.36
C ARG A 51 20.24 -0.14 6.91
N GLY A 52 19.09 0.30 7.39
CA GLY A 52 18.91 1.64 7.96
C GLY A 52 18.63 2.74 6.93
N GLU A 53 18.68 2.45 5.63
CA GLU A 53 18.37 3.44 4.60
C GLU A 53 16.87 3.74 4.54
N ARG A 54 16.57 5.02 4.28
CA ARG A 54 15.22 5.54 4.07
C ARG A 54 15.08 6.03 2.63
N ILE A 55 14.48 5.24 1.78
CA ILE A 55 14.44 5.47 0.34
C ILE A 55 13.04 5.93 -0.09
N GLY A 56 12.97 7.09 -0.73
CA GLY A 56 11.80 7.61 -1.38
C GLY A 56 11.72 7.19 -2.85
N ILE A 57 10.66 6.47 -3.24
CA ILE A 57 10.39 6.10 -4.63
C ILE A 57 9.36 7.06 -5.21
N ILE A 58 9.78 7.85 -6.18
CA ILE A 58 8.98 8.90 -6.80
C ILE A 58 8.72 8.55 -8.27
N GLY A 59 7.58 8.92 -8.77
CA GLY A 59 7.26 8.77 -10.19
C GLY A 59 5.81 9.10 -10.51
N ALA A 60 5.53 9.36 -11.77
CA ALA A 60 4.18 9.62 -12.26
C ALA A 60 3.25 8.42 -12.06
N ASN A 61 1.93 8.64 -12.13
CA ASN A 61 0.96 7.55 -12.14
C ASN A 61 1.20 6.66 -13.37
N GLY A 62 1.20 5.34 -13.15
CA GLY A 62 1.53 4.37 -14.20
C GLY A 62 3.02 4.10 -14.43
N ALA A 63 3.93 4.74 -13.68
CA ALA A 63 5.39 4.52 -13.80
C ALA A 63 5.88 3.16 -13.25
N GLY A 64 4.99 2.28 -12.80
CA GLY A 64 5.37 0.96 -12.29
C GLY A 64 5.63 0.89 -10.79
N LYS A 65 5.47 1.97 -10.03
CA LYS A 65 5.74 2.01 -8.57
C LYS A 65 5.03 0.90 -7.81
N SER A 66 3.72 0.79 -7.94
CA SER A 66 2.93 -0.24 -7.26
C SER A 66 3.28 -1.66 -7.73
N THR A 67 3.71 -1.83 -8.99
CA THR A 67 4.22 -3.11 -9.48
C THR A 67 5.54 -3.46 -8.81
N LEU A 68 6.46 -2.51 -8.69
CA LEU A 68 7.72 -2.69 -7.99
C LEU A 68 7.48 -3.11 -6.53
N LEU A 69 6.58 -2.40 -5.82
CA LEU A 69 6.25 -2.74 -4.43
C LEU A 69 5.67 -4.15 -4.31
N LYS A 70 4.75 -4.55 -5.19
CA LYS A 70 4.17 -5.90 -5.19
C LYS A 70 5.23 -6.98 -5.42
N VAL A 71 6.23 -6.70 -6.27
CA VAL A 71 7.35 -7.61 -6.50
C VAL A 71 8.26 -7.66 -5.27
N LEU A 72 8.57 -6.53 -4.64
CA LEU A 72 9.35 -6.48 -3.41
C LEU A 72 8.67 -7.20 -2.25
N CYS A 73 7.35 -7.04 -2.10
CA CYS A 73 6.56 -7.72 -1.07
C CYS A 73 6.25 -9.19 -1.40
N ARG A 74 6.74 -9.73 -2.51
CA ARG A 74 6.45 -11.09 -3.00
C ARG A 74 4.97 -11.40 -3.26
N ILE A 75 4.15 -10.38 -3.46
CA ILE A 75 2.75 -10.53 -3.88
C ILE A 75 2.68 -10.99 -5.33
N THR A 76 3.64 -10.52 -6.15
CA THR A 76 3.78 -10.89 -7.57
C THR A 76 5.23 -11.29 -7.83
N SER A 77 5.43 -12.40 -8.53
CA SER A 77 6.76 -12.80 -9.00
C SER A 77 7.20 -11.96 -10.19
N PRO A 78 8.49 -11.57 -10.28
CA PRO A 78 9.01 -10.95 -11.48
C PRO A 78 8.99 -11.95 -12.65
N THR A 79 8.79 -11.48 -13.87
CA THR A 79 8.87 -12.31 -15.09
C THR A 79 10.30 -12.76 -15.35
N ASP A 80 11.26 -11.87 -15.06
CA ASP A 80 12.69 -12.14 -15.14
C ASP A 80 13.41 -11.40 -14.00
N GLY A 81 14.63 -11.84 -13.68
CA GLY A 81 15.38 -11.28 -12.57
C GLY A 81 15.04 -11.91 -11.21
N ARG A 82 15.45 -11.25 -10.13
CA ARG A 82 15.29 -11.78 -8.77
C ARG A 82 15.26 -10.67 -7.73
N VAL A 83 14.54 -10.91 -6.64
CA VAL A 83 14.55 -10.07 -5.43
C VAL A 83 15.18 -10.86 -4.29
N ARG A 84 16.13 -10.25 -3.61
CA ARG A 84 16.77 -10.80 -2.41
C ARG A 84 16.65 -9.80 -1.29
N PHE A 85 16.30 -10.26 -0.10
CA PHE A 85 16.33 -9.45 1.12
C PHE A 85 16.66 -10.33 2.33
N ARG A 86 17.08 -9.68 3.40
CA ARG A 86 17.29 -10.31 4.70
C ARG A 86 16.40 -9.61 5.72
N GLY A 87 15.74 -10.40 6.55
CA GLY A 87 14.82 -9.89 7.55
C GLY A 87 13.35 -10.01 7.15
N ARG A 88 12.49 -9.54 8.04
CA ARG A 88 11.03 -9.51 7.87
C ARG A 88 10.63 -8.24 7.14
N ILE A 89 9.72 -8.34 6.19
CA ILE A 89 9.12 -7.20 5.50
C ILE A 89 7.74 -6.92 6.10
N ALA A 90 7.50 -5.68 6.51
CA ALA A 90 6.18 -5.13 6.78
C ALA A 90 5.71 -4.32 5.58
N SER A 91 4.59 -4.72 4.99
CA SER A 91 3.99 -3.99 3.87
C SER A 91 2.73 -3.27 4.32
N MET A 92 2.68 -1.97 4.12
CA MET A 92 1.46 -1.16 4.32
C MET A 92 0.52 -1.19 3.11
N LEU A 93 0.87 -1.93 2.04
CA LEU A 93 0.04 -2.09 0.85
C LEU A 93 -1.26 -2.85 1.14
N GLU A 94 -1.22 -3.70 2.14
CA GLU A 94 -2.30 -4.64 2.46
C GLU A 94 -2.96 -4.36 3.82
N VAL A 95 -2.95 -3.08 4.23
CA VAL A 95 -3.58 -2.67 5.49
C VAL A 95 -5.06 -3.09 5.51
N GLY A 96 -5.43 -3.88 6.50
CA GLY A 96 -6.78 -4.43 6.65
C GLY A 96 -7.08 -5.68 5.84
N THR A 97 -6.15 -6.17 5.02
CA THR A 97 -6.30 -7.47 4.36
C THR A 97 -6.37 -8.57 5.42
N GLY A 98 -7.38 -9.44 5.29
CA GLY A 98 -7.58 -10.55 6.22
C GLY A 98 -8.41 -10.20 7.46
N PHE A 99 -8.91 -8.98 7.61
CA PHE A 99 -9.92 -8.70 8.63
C PHE A 99 -11.21 -9.45 8.34
N HIS A 100 -11.76 -10.08 9.38
CA HIS A 100 -13.01 -10.82 9.30
C HIS A 100 -14.15 -10.00 9.92
N ALA A 101 -15.20 -9.75 9.14
CA ALA A 101 -16.28 -8.83 9.50
C ALA A 101 -17.03 -9.22 10.78
N GLU A 102 -17.17 -10.52 11.05
CA GLU A 102 -17.90 -11.04 12.21
C GLU A 102 -17.06 -11.07 13.50
N LEU A 103 -15.74 -10.97 13.39
CA LEU A 103 -14.85 -10.95 14.55
C LEU A 103 -14.78 -9.53 15.14
N THR A 104 -14.53 -9.46 16.43
CA THR A 104 -14.30 -8.21 17.17
C THR A 104 -13.00 -7.54 16.70
N GLY A 105 -12.81 -6.27 17.05
CA GLY A 105 -11.55 -5.58 16.79
C GLY A 105 -10.36 -6.31 17.42
N ARG A 106 -10.51 -6.77 18.67
CA ARG A 106 -9.49 -7.54 19.39
C ARG A 106 -9.12 -8.83 18.68
N GLU A 107 -10.10 -9.60 18.24
CA GLU A 107 -9.86 -10.86 17.51
C GLU A 107 -9.22 -10.58 16.15
N ASN A 108 -9.59 -9.50 15.47
CA ASN A 108 -8.98 -9.08 14.23
C ASN A 108 -7.52 -8.63 14.41
N ILE A 109 -7.15 -8.03 15.53
CA ILE A 109 -5.74 -7.75 15.85
C ILE A 109 -4.92 -9.05 15.85
N TYR A 110 -5.39 -10.11 16.49
CA TYR A 110 -4.70 -11.39 16.48
C TYR A 110 -4.67 -12.03 15.09
N LEU A 111 -5.78 -12.01 14.37
CA LEU A 111 -5.88 -12.57 13.03
C LEU A 111 -4.94 -11.85 12.06
N ASN A 112 -5.01 -10.54 12.01
CA ASN A 112 -4.19 -9.73 11.10
C ASN A 112 -2.71 -9.78 11.50
N GLY A 113 -2.41 -9.72 12.81
CA GLY A 113 -1.04 -9.90 13.30
C GLY A 113 -0.44 -11.24 12.84
N ALA A 114 -1.20 -12.33 12.91
CA ALA A 114 -0.75 -13.64 12.42
C ALA A 114 -0.52 -13.65 10.90
N ILE A 115 -1.40 -13.02 10.11
CA ILE A 115 -1.24 -12.87 8.64
C ILE A 115 0.04 -12.08 8.32
N LEU A 116 0.34 -11.03 9.10
CA LEU A 116 1.54 -10.23 8.97
C LEU A 116 2.80 -10.92 9.55
N GLY A 117 2.66 -12.15 10.06
CA GLY A 117 3.76 -12.97 10.55
C GLY A 117 4.14 -12.74 12.02
N MET A 118 3.29 -12.08 12.81
CA MET A 118 3.47 -11.99 14.27
C MET A 118 3.07 -13.30 14.93
N THR A 119 3.82 -13.71 15.93
CA THR A 119 3.41 -14.79 16.82
C THR A 119 2.32 -14.32 17.79
N LYS A 120 1.52 -15.25 18.32
CA LYS A 120 0.50 -14.92 19.32
C LYS A 120 1.10 -14.19 20.55
N LYS A 121 2.33 -14.51 20.92
CA LYS A 121 3.03 -13.84 22.04
C LYS A 121 3.41 -12.40 21.69
N GLU A 122 3.89 -12.16 20.48
CA GLU A 122 4.19 -10.80 20.01
C GLU A 122 2.92 -9.94 19.98
N VAL A 123 1.82 -10.47 19.44
CA VAL A 123 0.54 -9.74 19.47
C VAL A 123 0.10 -9.45 20.91
N ALA A 124 0.14 -10.46 21.80
CA ALA A 124 -0.27 -10.30 23.19
C ALA A 124 0.56 -9.25 23.95
N SER A 125 1.86 -9.13 23.66
CA SER A 125 2.72 -8.14 24.30
C SER A 125 2.49 -6.71 23.79
N LYS A 126 1.86 -6.53 22.62
CA LYS A 126 1.64 -5.24 21.98
C LYS A 126 0.17 -4.82 21.88
N ILE A 127 -0.75 -5.70 22.31
CA ILE A 127 -2.18 -5.51 22.07
C ILE A 127 -2.71 -4.21 22.66
N ASP A 128 -2.30 -3.84 23.85
CA ASP A 128 -2.76 -2.63 24.51
C ASP A 128 -2.26 -1.37 23.76
N SER A 129 -1.00 -1.37 23.34
CA SER A 129 -0.44 -0.28 22.51
C SER A 129 -1.10 -0.19 21.13
N ILE A 130 -1.44 -1.32 20.53
CA ILE A 130 -2.17 -1.36 19.25
C ILE A 130 -3.57 -0.75 19.42
N ILE A 131 -4.28 -1.13 20.48
CA ILE A 131 -5.62 -0.64 20.77
C ILE A 131 -5.58 0.87 21.02
N GLU A 132 -4.69 1.35 21.89
CA GLU A 132 -4.51 2.76 22.19
C GLU A 132 -4.13 3.57 20.94
N PHE A 133 -3.24 3.05 20.12
CA PHE A 133 -2.84 3.71 18.89
C PHE A 133 -4.01 3.85 17.92
N SER A 134 -4.87 2.83 17.82
CA SER A 134 -6.03 2.79 16.92
C SER A 134 -7.16 3.76 17.29
N GLU A 135 -7.20 4.24 18.54
CA GLU A 135 -8.30 5.06 19.09
C GLU A 135 -9.66 4.31 19.04
N CYS A 136 -9.64 2.99 19.08
CA CYS A 136 -10.84 2.15 18.99
C CYS A 136 -11.19 1.45 20.32
N GLU A 137 -10.64 1.89 21.46
CA GLU A 137 -10.76 1.24 22.78
C GLU A 137 -12.21 0.93 23.14
N LYS A 138 -13.10 1.91 22.96
CA LYS A 138 -14.54 1.80 23.31
C LYS A 138 -15.29 0.75 22.51
N PHE A 139 -14.75 0.36 21.35
CA PHE A 139 -15.40 -0.53 20.41
C PHE A 139 -14.60 -1.81 20.15
N ILE A 140 -13.50 -2.00 20.86
CA ILE A 140 -12.55 -3.08 20.57
C ILE A 140 -13.17 -4.48 20.65
N ASP A 141 -14.14 -4.67 21.51
CA ASP A 141 -14.86 -5.93 21.68
C ASP A 141 -16.17 -5.98 20.88
N THR A 142 -16.36 -5.05 19.93
CA THR A 142 -17.47 -5.03 18.98
C THR A 142 -17.02 -5.61 17.63
N PRO A 143 -17.88 -6.40 16.94
CA PRO A 143 -17.56 -6.90 15.58
C PRO A 143 -17.27 -5.77 14.60
N VAL A 144 -16.20 -5.94 13.79
CA VAL A 144 -15.70 -4.88 12.89
C VAL A 144 -16.67 -4.52 11.76
N LYS A 145 -17.67 -5.36 11.47
CA LYS A 145 -18.78 -5.00 10.56
C LYS A 145 -19.57 -3.76 11.02
N ARG A 146 -19.47 -3.40 12.30
CA ARG A 146 -20.11 -2.21 12.87
C ARG A 146 -19.19 -1.00 12.92
N TYR A 147 -17.92 -1.15 12.51
CA TYR A 147 -16.98 -0.05 12.47
C TYR A 147 -17.27 0.90 11.31
N SER A 148 -17.01 2.18 11.50
CA SER A 148 -16.89 3.10 10.38
C SER A 148 -15.65 2.74 9.53
N SER A 149 -15.63 3.17 8.28
CA SER A 149 -14.45 2.98 7.43
C SER A 149 -13.17 3.54 8.06
N GLY A 150 -13.28 4.69 8.74
CA GLY A 150 -12.17 5.29 9.46
C GLY A 150 -11.67 4.43 10.62
N MET A 151 -12.56 3.89 11.47
CA MET A 151 -12.18 2.98 12.55
C MET A 151 -11.52 1.71 12.03
N PHE A 152 -12.08 1.13 10.97
CA PHE A 152 -11.52 -0.07 10.34
C PHE A 152 -10.07 0.16 9.93
N VAL A 153 -9.81 1.25 9.24
CA VAL A 153 -8.47 1.55 8.74
C VAL A 153 -7.52 1.96 9.85
N LYS A 154 -7.99 2.70 10.86
CA LYS A 154 -7.21 3.04 12.06
C LYS A 154 -6.72 1.78 12.77
N LEU A 155 -7.61 0.80 12.98
CA LEU A 155 -7.24 -0.45 13.62
C LEU A 155 -6.25 -1.27 12.78
N ALA A 156 -6.52 -1.41 11.49
CA ALA A 156 -5.67 -2.15 10.59
C ALA A 156 -4.25 -1.55 10.48
N PHE A 157 -4.16 -0.21 10.39
CA PHE A 157 -2.89 0.49 10.41
C PHE A 157 -2.16 0.32 11.74
N ALA A 158 -2.88 0.39 12.87
CA ALA A 158 -2.29 0.20 14.18
C ALA A 158 -1.57 -1.16 14.31
N VAL A 159 -2.18 -2.24 13.81
CA VAL A 159 -1.52 -3.56 13.79
C VAL A 159 -0.24 -3.52 12.98
N ALA A 160 -0.30 -3.00 11.75
CA ALA A 160 0.85 -2.94 10.86
C ALA A 160 1.99 -2.05 11.41
N ALA A 161 1.64 -0.94 12.07
CA ALA A 161 2.61 -0.02 12.68
C ALA A 161 3.34 -0.60 13.91
N HIS A 162 2.83 -1.69 14.48
CA HIS A 162 3.44 -2.37 15.63
C HIS A 162 4.14 -3.68 15.24
N LEU A 163 4.28 -3.95 13.95
CA LEU A 163 5.03 -5.10 13.47
C LEU A 163 6.53 -4.86 13.64
N ASP A 164 7.23 -5.82 14.25
CA ASP A 164 8.69 -5.83 14.28
C ASP A 164 9.21 -6.34 12.93
N ALA A 165 9.60 -5.41 12.08
CA ALA A 165 10.13 -5.71 10.77
C ALA A 165 11.38 -4.86 10.51
N GLU A 166 12.40 -5.49 9.95
CA GLU A 166 13.64 -4.82 9.58
C GLU A 166 13.47 -3.97 8.32
N ILE A 167 12.48 -4.29 7.50
CA ILE A 167 12.18 -3.59 6.25
C ILE A 167 10.72 -3.18 6.25
N MET A 168 10.45 -1.90 6.12
CA MET A 168 9.10 -1.35 6.01
C MET A 168 8.87 -0.82 4.60
N ILE A 169 7.79 -1.27 3.98
CA ILE A 169 7.36 -0.79 2.67
C ILE A 169 6.05 -0.03 2.83
N MET A 170 6.09 1.26 2.53
CA MET A 170 4.98 2.17 2.69
C MET A 170 4.56 2.73 1.33
N ASP A 171 3.28 2.66 1.02
CA ASP A 171 2.67 3.35 -0.11
C ASP A 171 1.96 4.61 0.40
N GLU A 172 1.58 5.47 -0.52
CA GLU A 172 0.81 6.69 -0.32
C GLU A 172 -0.43 6.57 0.58
N VAL A 173 -0.82 5.35 0.94
CA VAL A 173 -1.95 5.00 1.82
C VAL A 173 -1.85 5.60 3.24
N LEU A 174 -0.75 6.29 3.60
CA LEU A 174 -0.67 7.07 4.85
C LEU A 174 -1.69 8.22 4.94
N ALA A 175 -2.38 8.55 3.84
CA ALA A 175 -3.50 9.49 3.82
C ALA A 175 -4.81 8.90 4.38
N VAL A 176 -4.71 8.00 5.37
CA VAL A 176 -5.84 7.28 5.94
C VAL A 176 -6.31 7.90 7.24
N GLY A 177 -7.63 7.94 7.43
CA GLY A 177 -8.24 8.53 8.61
C GLY A 177 -8.31 10.06 8.54
N ASP A 178 -8.52 10.69 9.68
CA ASP A 178 -8.50 12.15 9.80
C ASP A 178 -7.07 12.72 9.87
N MET A 179 -6.92 14.02 9.71
CA MET A 179 -5.61 14.70 9.74
C MET A 179 -4.82 14.47 11.04
N HIS A 180 -5.52 14.25 12.15
CA HIS A 180 -4.87 13.99 13.43
C HIS A 180 -4.21 12.61 13.42
N PHE A 181 -4.96 11.61 12.99
CA PHE A 181 -4.45 10.24 12.88
C PHE A 181 -3.33 10.11 11.84
N GLN A 182 -3.44 10.82 10.71
CA GLN A 182 -2.35 10.86 9.70
C GLN A 182 -1.03 11.37 10.30
N LYS A 183 -1.07 12.46 11.06
CA LYS A 183 0.12 12.98 11.75
C LYS A 183 0.69 11.98 12.76
N LYS A 184 -0.19 11.29 13.51
CA LYS A 184 0.19 10.22 14.44
C LYS A 184 0.88 9.06 13.73
N CYS A 185 0.35 8.66 12.56
CA CYS A 185 0.96 7.62 11.73
C CYS A 185 2.35 8.03 11.23
N ILE A 186 2.48 9.24 10.66
CA ILE A 186 3.78 9.75 10.17
C ILE A 186 4.79 9.84 11.32
N GLY A 187 4.38 10.35 12.49
CA GLY A 187 5.22 10.39 13.68
C GLY A 187 5.73 9.00 14.08
N LYS A 188 4.82 8.03 14.20
CA LYS A 188 5.18 6.64 14.53
C LYS A 188 6.13 6.02 13.50
N MET A 189 5.92 6.28 12.21
CA MET A 189 6.81 5.78 11.15
C MET A 189 8.20 6.40 11.22
N ARG A 190 8.27 7.71 11.54
CA ARG A 190 9.55 8.40 11.75
C ARG A 190 10.32 7.81 12.94
N ASP A 191 9.63 7.62 14.07
CA ASP A 191 10.23 7.03 15.27
C ASP A 191 10.78 5.63 14.97
N LEU A 192 9.97 4.78 14.33
CA LEU A 192 10.36 3.44 13.94
C LEU A 192 11.57 3.42 12.98
N ALA A 193 11.63 4.36 12.04
CA ALA A 193 12.74 4.45 11.11
C ALA A 193 14.03 4.95 11.78
N THR A 194 13.91 5.81 12.80
CA THR A 194 15.07 6.48 13.43
C THR A 194 15.62 5.69 14.61
N GLU A 195 14.74 5.12 15.46
CA GLU A 195 15.15 4.48 16.71
C GLU A 195 15.61 3.04 16.54
N GLU A 196 15.13 2.33 15.52
CA GLU A 196 15.32 0.88 15.39
C GLU A 196 16.21 0.46 14.21
N ASP A 197 16.94 1.40 13.59
CA ASP A 197 17.82 1.11 12.44
C ASP A 197 17.12 0.30 11.34
N ARG A 198 15.84 0.64 11.11
CA ARG A 198 14.98 -0.03 10.12
C ARG A 198 15.19 0.56 8.73
N THR A 199 15.13 -0.28 7.75
CA THR A 199 15.13 0.13 6.34
C THR A 199 13.72 0.49 5.92
N VAL A 200 13.52 1.67 5.34
CA VAL A 200 12.20 2.16 4.93
C VAL A 200 12.20 2.45 3.42
N LEU A 201 11.26 1.85 2.72
CA LEU A 201 10.95 2.19 1.33
C LEU A 201 9.60 2.91 1.30
N TYR A 202 9.62 4.18 0.98
CA TYR A 202 8.42 5.01 0.93
C TYR A 202 8.08 5.40 -0.51
N VAL A 203 6.87 5.10 -0.94
CA VAL A 203 6.37 5.48 -2.27
C VAL A 203 5.34 6.58 -2.13
N SER A 204 5.59 7.71 -2.75
CA SER A 204 4.65 8.82 -2.79
C SER A 204 4.82 9.68 -4.03
N HIS A 205 3.75 10.37 -4.40
CA HIS A 205 3.83 11.50 -5.32
C HIS A 205 3.98 12.85 -4.58
N ASN A 206 3.85 12.86 -3.25
CA ASN A 206 3.98 14.07 -2.42
C ASN A 206 5.42 14.25 -1.94
N MET A 207 6.12 15.21 -2.57
CA MET A 207 7.51 15.53 -2.26
C MET A 207 7.74 16.01 -0.82
N ASN A 208 6.74 16.65 -0.21
CA ASN A 208 6.88 17.12 1.19
C ASN A 208 6.96 15.94 2.14
N THR A 209 6.09 14.93 1.97
CA THR A 209 6.10 13.74 2.81
C THR A 209 7.39 12.93 2.62
N ILE A 210 7.91 12.85 1.38
CA ILE A 210 9.19 12.18 1.13
C ILE A 210 10.33 12.92 1.82
N ARG A 211 10.37 14.25 1.73
CA ARG A 211 11.40 15.07 2.38
C ARG A 211 11.36 14.97 3.92
N ASP A 212 10.17 14.69 4.48
CA ASP A 212 9.99 14.53 5.92
C ASP A 212 10.38 13.14 6.44
N LEU A 213 10.36 12.11 5.58
CA LEU A 213 10.56 10.71 5.96
C LEU A 213 11.85 10.08 5.40
N CYS A 214 12.41 10.64 4.33
CA CYS A 214 13.60 10.09 3.64
C CYS A 214 14.77 11.06 3.75
N ASP A 215 15.98 10.52 3.69
CA ASP A 215 17.24 11.29 3.69
C ASP A 215 17.54 11.87 2.32
#